data_4440e550fb95d4ac1f29315f5c1748ba
#
_entry.id   4440e550fb95d4ac1f29315f5c1748ba
#
_cell.length_a   1.000
_cell.length_b   1.000
_cell.length_c   1.000
_cell.angle_alpha   90.00
_cell.angle_beta   90.00
_cell.angle_gamma   90.00
#
_symmetry.space_group_name_H-M   'P 1'
#
loop_
_entity.id
_entity.type
_entity.pdbx_description
1 polymer ?
#
loop_
_entity_poly.entity_id
_entity_poly.type
_entity_poly.pdbx_seq_one_letter_code
_entity_poly.pdbx_strand_id
1 'polypeptide(L)'
;MDIKKLRNNPFQHFVGIEVLQLGGGKSVLQLELKDHHFNLYGIPHGGVHATLLDIAMGTAASFPDKSGREVDSVTLNLSVDYIAPPSSNISAVQ
;
A
#
# COMPACT_ATOMS: atom_id res chain seq x y z
N MET A 1 -4.73 10.31 15.63
CA MET A 1 -4.14 10.02 14.33
C MET A 1 -4.62 11.06 13.32
N ASP A 2 -3.72 11.56 12.52
CA ASP A 2 -4.06 12.55 11.50
C ASP A 2 -4.13 11.88 10.12
N ILE A 3 -5.35 11.57 9.69
CA ILE A 3 -5.60 10.97 8.36
C ILE A 3 -5.10 11.90 7.24
N LYS A 4 -5.15 13.21 7.46
CA LYS A 4 -4.64 14.19 6.48
C LYS A 4 -3.15 14.01 6.24
N LYS A 5 -2.37 13.70 7.27
CA LYS A 5 -0.94 13.44 7.17
C LYS A 5 -0.66 12.22 6.27
N LEU A 6 -1.48 11.17 6.39
CA LEU A 6 -1.37 10.00 5.52
C LEU A 6 -1.76 10.31 4.08
N ARG A 7 -2.85 11.05 3.90
CA ARG A 7 -3.32 11.46 2.56
C ARG A 7 -2.35 12.40 1.87
N ASN A 8 -1.55 13.14 2.65
CA ASN A 8 -0.57 14.08 2.13
C ASN A 8 0.81 13.47 1.93
N ASN A 9 0.96 12.15 2.07
CA ASN A 9 2.20 11.47 1.77
C ASN A 9 2.44 11.55 0.26
N PRO A 10 3.49 12.27 -0.20
CA PRO A 10 3.66 12.56 -1.62
C PRO A 10 3.76 11.33 -2.50
N PHE A 11 4.49 10.31 -2.06
CA PHE A 11 4.66 9.09 -2.84
C PHE A 11 3.36 8.30 -2.95
N GLN A 12 2.66 8.14 -1.83
CA GLN A 12 1.37 7.45 -1.82
C GLN A 12 0.35 8.16 -2.70
N HIS A 13 0.33 9.50 -2.62
CA HIS A 13 -0.57 10.31 -3.44
C HIS A 13 -0.24 10.16 -4.93
N PHE A 14 1.03 10.19 -5.28
CA PHE A 14 1.48 10.04 -6.68
C PHE A 14 1.07 8.68 -7.25
N VAL A 15 1.23 7.61 -6.47
CA VAL A 15 0.84 6.26 -6.88
C VAL A 15 -0.68 6.12 -6.93
N GLY A 16 -1.40 6.85 -6.10
CA GLY A 16 -2.87 6.82 -6.03
C GLY A 16 -3.41 5.88 -4.96
N ILE A 17 -2.62 5.56 -3.95
CA ILE A 17 -2.99 4.62 -2.89
C ILE A 17 -3.93 5.28 -1.89
N GLU A 18 -5.04 4.60 -1.58
CA GLU A 18 -6.00 5.01 -0.55
C GLU A 18 -5.88 4.12 0.67
N VAL A 19 -5.90 4.74 1.85
CA VAL A 19 -5.97 4.01 3.12
C VAL A 19 -7.44 3.89 3.51
N LEU A 20 -7.98 2.67 3.49
CA LEU A 20 -9.38 2.41 3.82
C LEU A 20 -9.58 2.19 5.31
N GLN A 21 -8.65 1.48 5.96
CA GLN A 21 -8.70 1.18 7.40
C GLN A 21 -7.30 1.22 7.97
N LEU A 22 -7.19 1.65 9.22
CA LEU A 22 -5.94 1.54 9.98
C LEU A 22 -6.23 1.63 11.48
N GLY A 23 -5.33 1.04 12.26
CA GLY A 23 -5.42 0.98 13.71
C GLY A 23 -5.44 -0.45 14.21
N GLY A 24 -5.14 -0.65 15.50
CA GLY A 24 -5.09 -1.98 16.10
C GLY A 24 -4.05 -2.91 15.47
N GLY A 25 -2.98 -2.36 14.91
CA GLY A 25 -1.95 -3.13 14.22
C GLY A 25 -2.37 -3.64 12.86
N LYS A 26 -3.42 -3.06 12.25
CA LYS A 26 -3.96 -3.47 10.97
C LYS A 26 -4.06 -2.29 10.01
N SER A 27 -3.95 -2.57 8.73
CA SER A 27 -4.25 -1.59 7.68
C SER A 27 -4.89 -2.28 6.49
N VAL A 28 -5.73 -1.54 5.77
CA VAL A 28 -6.29 -1.96 4.49
C VAL A 28 -6.07 -0.81 3.51
N LEU A 29 -5.38 -1.11 2.43
CA LEU A 29 -5.12 -0.14 1.36
C LEU A 29 -5.82 -0.57 0.10
N GLN A 30 -6.09 0.39 -0.78
CA GLN A 30 -6.66 0.12 -2.08
C GLN A 30 -5.98 0.99 -3.13
N LEU A 31 -5.76 0.40 -4.30
CA LEU A 31 -5.24 1.10 -5.45
C LEU A 31 -6.15 0.80 -6.66
N GLU A 32 -6.78 1.83 -7.18
CA GLU A 32 -7.45 1.77 -8.47
C GLU A 32 -6.38 1.82 -9.56
N LEU A 33 -6.34 0.81 -10.43
CA LEU A 33 -5.27 0.69 -11.42
C LEU A 33 -5.48 1.64 -12.58
N LYS A 34 -4.43 2.40 -12.90
CA LYS A 34 -4.35 3.30 -14.04
C LYS A 34 -3.25 2.79 -14.99
N ASP A 35 -3.16 3.35 -16.17
CA ASP A 35 -2.21 2.92 -17.20
C ASP A 35 -0.77 2.83 -16.70
N HIS A 36 -0.35 3.77 -15.86
CA HIS A 36 1.03 3.81 -15.35
C HIS A 36 1.33 2.75 -14.28
N HIS A 37 0.35 1.98 -13.87
CA HIS A 37 0.55 0.88 -12.91
C HIS A 37 0.84 -0.45 -13.59
N PHE A 38 0.69 -0.52 -14.91
CA PHE A 38 0.86 -1.76 -15.67
C PHE A 38 2.28 -1.90 -16.21
N ASN A 39 2.71 -3.15 -16.38
CA ASN A 39 3.96 -3.44 -17.07
C ASN A 39 3.72 -3.65 -18.56
N LEU A 40 4.77 -3.99 -19.30
CA LEU A 40 4.68 -4.19 -20.75
C LEU A 40 3.83 -5.41 -21.14
N TYR A 41 3.51 -6.30 -20.22
CA TYR A 41 2.65 -7.47 -20.46
C TYR A 41 1.17 -7.19 -20.17
N GLY A 42 0.82 -5.96 -19.78
CA GLY A 42 -0.57 -5.60 -19.52
C GLY A 42 -1.11 -6.10 -18.18
N ILE A 43 -0.24 -6.44 -17.25
CA ILE A 43 -0.62 -6.79 -15.88
C ILE A 43 0.02 -5.79 -14.90
N PRO A 44 -0.53 -5.65 -13.66
CA PRO A 44 0.06 -4.73 -12.70
C PRO A 44 1.54 -5.01 -12.49
N HIS A 45 2.36 -3.97 -12.54
CA HIS A 45 3.80 -4.10 -12.35
C HIS A 45 4.10 -4.67 -10.96
N GLY A 46 5.10 -5.55 -10.87
CA GLY A 46 5.51 -6.12 -9.59
C GLY A 46 5.88 -5.07 -8.55
N GLY A 47 6.43 -3.93 -8.98
CA GLY A 47 6.71 -2.80 -8.10
C GLY A 47 5.47 -2.21 -7.44
N VAL A 48 4.30 -2.31 -8.08
CA VAL A 48 3.03 -1.90 -7.49
C VAL A 48 2.70 -2.77 -6.28
N HIS A 49 2.81 -4.08 -6.43
CA HIS A 49 2.56 -5.01 -5.32
C HIS A 49 3.54 -4.79 -4.18
N ALA A 50 4.83 -4.64 -4.49
CA ALA A 50 5.85 -4.37 -3.48
C ALA A 50 5.59 -3.07 -2.72
N THR A 51 5.20 -2.02 -3.44
CA THR A 51 4.86 -0.72 -2.85
C THR A 51 3.66 -0.84 -1.91
N LEU A 52 2.58 -1.51 -2.35
CA LEU A 52 1.40 -1.70 -1.52
C LEU A 52 1.72 -2.51 -0.26
N LEU A 53 2.49 -3.58 -0.39
CA LEU A 53 2.89 -4.40 0.75
C LEU A 53 3.73 -3.61 1.75
N ASP A 54 4.71 -2.85 1.26
CA ASP A 54 5.58 -2.02 2.09
C ASP A 54 4.76 -1.00 2.89
N ILE A 55 3.89 -0.26 2.21
CA ILE A 55 3.07 0.78 2.83
C ILE A 55 2.06 0.17 3.80
N ALA A 56 1.42 -0.95 3.41
CA ALA A 56 0.43 -1.61 4.27
C ALA A 56 1.07 -2.09 5.58
N MET A 57 2.23 -2.73 5.50
CA MET A 57 2.93 -3.21 6.68
C MET A 57 3.43 -2.05 7.54
N GLY A 58 4.00 -1.02 6.93
CA GLY A 58 4.45 0.18 7.64
C GLY A 58 3.32 0.91 8.34
N THR A 59 2.18 1.06 7.67
CA THR A 59 0.99 1.69 8.25
C THR A 59 0.46 0.88 9.42
N ALA A 60 0.37 -0.44 9.28
CA ALA A 60 -0.07 -1.32 10.36
C ALA A 60 0.85 -1.22 11.58
N ALA A 61 2.16 -1.20 11.35
CA ALA A 61 3.16 -1.08 12.42
C ALA A 61 3.09 0.29 13.11
N SER A 62 2.78 1.35 12.35
CA SER A 62 2.73 2.71 12.89
C SER A 62 1.50 3.00 13.73
N PHE A 63 0.45 2.18 13.64
CA PHE A 63 -0.78 2.32 14.42
C PHE A 63 -1.07 1.02 15.16
N PRO A 64 -0.29 0.71 16.23
CA PRO A 64 -0.28 -0.62 16.84
C PRO A 64 -1.52 -0.98 17.67
N ASP A 65 -2.32 0.01 18.07
CA ASP A 65 -3.52 -0.21 18.86
C ASP A 65 -4.67 0.68 18.38
N LYS A 66 -5.80 0.63 19.06
CA LYS A 66 -7.01 1.38 18.67
C LYS A 66 -7.09 2.77 19.28
N SER A 67 -6.07 3.20 20.05
CA SER A 67 -6.11 4.51 20.71
C SER A 67 -5.85 5.69 19.80
N GLY A 68 -5.39 5.43 18.57
CA GLY A 68 -4.92 6.46 17.66
C GLY A 68 -3.46 6.84 17.87
N ARG A 69 -2.76 6.12 18.75
CA ARG A 69 -1.34 6.34 18.98
C ARG A 69 -0.56 5.99 17.71
N GLU A 70 0.30 6.91 17.30
CA GLU A 70 1.19 6.72 16.16
C GLU A 70 2.62 6.52 16.64
N VAL A 71 3.32 5.56 16.05
CA VAL A 71 4.76 5.37 16.25
C VAL A 71 5.45 5.46 14.91
N ASP A 72 6.61 6.10 14.90
CA ASP A 72 7.39 6.24 13.68
C ASP A 72 8.01 4.89 13.30
N SER A 73 7.98 4.59 12.01
CA SER A 73 8.60 3.38 11.48
C SER A 73 9.18 3.66 10.09
N VAL A 74 10.27 2.97 9.77
CA VAL A 74 10.87 2.98 8.44
C VAL A 74 11.22 1.54 8.07
N THR A 75 11.14 1.25 6.77
CA THR A 75 11.47 -0.08 6.26
C THR A 75 12.98 -0.24 6.18
N LEU A 76 13.50 -1.30 6.80
CA LEU A 76 14.91 -1.68 6.68
C LEU A 76 15.14 -2.67 5.54
N ASN A 77 14.18 -3.57 5.35
CA ASN A 77 14.29 -4.61 4.33
C ASN A 77 12.90 -5.05 3.90
N LEU A 78 12.72 -5.27 2.61
CA LEU A 78 11.51 -5.82 2.03
C LEU A 78 11.89 -6.96 1.10
N SER A 79 11.29 -8.13 1.32
CA SER A 79 11.47 -9.28 0.45
C SER A 79 10.11 -9.76 -0.03
N VAL A 80 9.94 -9.92 -1.33
CA VAL A 80 8.66 -10.30 -1.94
C VAL A 80 8.89 -11.47 -2.89
N ASP A 81 8.13 -12.55 -2.70
CA ASP A 81 8.14 -13.70 -3.57
C ASP A 81 6.88 -13.67 -4.45
N TYR A 82 7.09 -13.51 -5.75
CA TYR A 82 6.00 -13.48 -6.73
C TYR A 82 5.75 -14.90 -7.24
N ILE A 83 4.76 -15.57 -6.64
CA ILE A 83 4.49 -16.98 -6.89
C ILE A 83 3.72 -17.20 -8.18
N ALA A 84 2.78 -16.28 -8.49
CA ALA A 84 1.94 -16.38 -9.68
C ALA A 84 1.56 -14.97 -10.16
N PRO A 85 1.36 -14.75 -11.47
CA PRO A 85 0.89 -13.46 -11.95
C PRO A 85 -0.57 -13.23 -11.58
N PRO A 86 -1.01 -11.95 -11.45
CA PRO A 86 -2.41 -11.63 -11.26
C PRO A 86 -3.20 -11.92 -12.54
N SER A 87 -4.54 -11.97 -12.42
CA SER A 87 -5.37 -12.13 -13.61
C SER A 87 -5.32 -10.90 -14.51
N SER A 88 -5.51 -11.11 -15.83
CA SER A 88 -5.32 -10.06 -16.84
C SER A 88 -6.38 -8.96 -16.86
N ASN A 89 -7.53 -9.16 -16.21
CA ASN A 89 -8.65 -8.21 -16.23
C ASN A 89 -8.87 -7.53 -14.89
N ILE A 90 -7.79 -7.34 -14.15
CA ILE A 90 -7.87 -6.70 -12.82
C ILE A 90 -7.96 -5.19 -12.96
N SER A 91 -8.86 -4.54 -12.21
CA SER A 91 -9.05 -3.09 -12.20
C SER A 91 -8.62 -2.41 -10.92
N ALA A 92 -8.43 -3.17 -9.85
CA ALA A 92 -8.01 -2.65 -8.55
C ALA A 92 -7.26 -3.72 -7.76
N VAL A 93 -6.44 -3.28 -6.80
CA VAL A 93 -5.72 -4.13 -5.86
C VAL A 93 -6.05 -3.65 -4.44
N GLN A 94 -6.31 -4.62 -3.57
CA GLN A 94 -6.61 -4.30 -2.17
C GLN A 94 -5.83 -5.22 -1.24
#